data_58a59b70f66ff3ef4e8721779c02ebc7
#
_entry.id   58a59b70f66ff3ef4e8721779c02ebc7
#
_cell.length_a   1.000
_cell.length_b   1.000
_cell.length_c   1.000
_cell.angle_alpha   90.00
_cell.angle_beta   90.00
_cell.angle_gamma   90.00
#
_symmetry.space_group_name_H-M   'P 1'
#
loop_
_entity.id
_entity.type
_entity.pdbx_description
1 polymer ?
#
loop_
_entity_poly.entity_id
_entity_poly.type
_entity_poly.pdbx_seq_one_letter_code
_entity_poly.pdbx_strand_id
1 'polypeptide(L)' 'DGGKQALETVQRLLPVLCQAHGLTPDQVVAIASNGGKQALETVQRLLPVLCQAHGLTPAQVVAIASN' A
#
# COMPACT_ATOMS: atom_id res chain seq x y z
N ASP A 1 -15.68 -2.10 11.85
CA ASP A 1 -14.93 -0.86 12.09
C ASP A 1 -13.66 -0.83 11.26
N GLY A 2 -12.87 0.25 11.41
CA GLY A 2 -11.67 0.45 10.62
C GLY A 2 -10.61 -0.59 10.84
N GLY A 3 -10.48 -1.10 12.05
CA GLY A 3 -9.47 -2.11 12.36
C GLY A 3 -9.73 -3.44 11.67
N LYS A 4 -10.97 -3.87 11.71
CA LYS A 4 -11.36 -5.13 11.04
C LYS A 4 -11.14 -5.02 9.53
N GLN A 5 -11.60 -3.92 8.94
CA GLN A 5 -11.47 -3.73 7.50
C GLN A 5 -10.02 -3.62 7.09
N ALA A 6 -9.20 -2.94 7.89
CA ALA A 6 -7.78 -2.82 7.59
C ALA A 6 -7.10 -4.18 7.61
N LEU A 7 -7.40 -5.01 8.61
CA LEU A 7 -6.81 -6.33 8.72
C LEU A 7 -7.21 -7.22 7.55
N GLU A 8 -8.49 -7.19 7.19
CA GLU A 8 -8.96 -7.99 6.07
C GLU A 8 -8.31 -7.54 4.75
N THR A 9 -8.13 -6.24 4.59
CA THR A 9 -7.50 -5.71 3.40
C THR A 9 -6.02 -6.06 3.35
N VAL A 10 -5.33 -6.01 4.49
CA VAL A 10 -3.94 -6.45 4.56
C VAL A 10 -3.83 -7.91 4.13
N GLN A 11 -4.71 -8.77 4.66
CA GLN A 11 -4.66 -10.18 4.28
C GLN A 11 -4.84 -10.36 2.77
N ARG A 12 -5.77 -9.62 2.19
CA ARG A 12 -6.07 -9.73 0.76
C ARG A 12 -4.96 -9.15 -0.11
N LEU A 13 -4.43 -7.99 0.24
CA LEU A 13 -3.52 -7.25 -0.63
C LEU A 13 -2.04 -7.46 -0.32
N LEU A 14 -1.70 -8.04 0.82
CA LEU A 14 -0.29 -8.19 1.18
C LEU A 14 0.50 -8.97 0.13
N PRO A 15 0.00 -10.14 -0.36
CA PRO A 15 0.76 -10.83 -1.40
C PRO A 15 0.93 -10.01 -2.66
N VAL A 16 -0.12 -9.28 -3.07
CA VAL A 16 -0.05 -8.47 -4.29
C VAL A 16 0.96 -7.34 -4.13
N LEU A 17 0.87 -6.61 -3.02
CA LEU A 17 1.76 -5.48 -2.80
C LEU A 17 3.22 -5.92 -2.65
N CYS A 18 3.45 -7.03 -1.98
CA CYS A 18 4.83 -7.51 -1.77
C CYS A 18 5.39 -8.19 -3.00
N GLN A 19 4.63 -9.07 -3.66
CA GLN A 19 5.15 -9.86 -4.77
C GLN A 19 5.12 -9.10 -6.08
N ALA A 20 4.03 -8.41 -6.38
CA ALA A 20 3.89 -7.72 -7.66
C ALA A 20 4.53 -6.33 -7.66
N HIS A 21 4.55 -5.67 -6.51
CA HIS A 21 4.99 -4.27 -6.44
C HIS A 21 6.23 -4.05 -5.58
N GLY A 22 6.76 -5.10 -4.96
CA GLY A 22 8.04 -5.02 -4.26
C GLY A 22 8.01 -4.35 -2.90
N LEU A 23 6.84 -4.17 -2.29
CA LEU A 23 6.78 -3.62 -0.94
C LEU A 23 7.18 -4.68 0.07
N THR A 24 7.72 -4.23 1.20
CA THR A 24 7.94 -5.11 2.34
C THR A 24 6.68 -5.20 3.20
N PRO A 25 6.52 -6.28 3.98
CA PRO A 25 5.41 -6.33 4.92
C PRO A 25 5.37 -5.15 5.88
N ASP A 26 6.52 -4.66 6.35
CA ASP A 26 6.57 -3.48 7.22
C ASP A 26 5.99 -2.25 6.54
N GLN A 27 6.25 -2.07 5.24
CA GLN A 27 5.70 -0.96 4.49
C GLN A 27 4.18 -1.06 4.38
N VAL A 28 3.68 -2.26 4.16
CA VAL A 28 2.22 -2.48 4.10
C VAL A 28 1.58 -2.16 5.47
N VAL A 29 2.23 -2.58 6.56
CA VAL A 29 1.74 -2.26 7.90
C VAL A 29 1.71 -0.75 8.13
N ALA A 30 2.74 -0.04 7.69
CA ALA A 30 2.79 1.42 7.86
C ALA A 30 1.63 2.10 7.14
N ILE A 31 1.32 1.68 5.92
CA ILE A 31 0.20 2.22 5.16
C ILE A 31 -1.12 1.90 5.86
N ALA A 32 -1.29 0.65 6.27
CA ALA A 32 -2.52 0.21 6.91
C ALA A 32 -2.78 0.92 8.22
N SER A 33 -1.71 1.18 8.99
CA SER A 33 -1.82 1.83 10.30
C SER A 33 -2.25 3.28 10.20
N ASN A 34 -1.95 3.93 9.09
CA ASN A 34 -2.29 5.34 8.93
C ASN A 34 -3.59 5.57 8.18
N GLY A 35 -3.81 4.83 7.10
CA GLY A 35 -4.94 5.09 6.24
C GLY A 35 -5.92 3.94 6.08
N GLY A 36 -5.61 2.79 6.64
CA GLY A 36 -6.52 1.65 6.62
C GLY A 36 -6.80 1.12 5.23
N LYS A 37 -7.98 0.59 5.05
CA LYS A 37 -8.40 -0.05 3.81
C LYS A 37 -8.25 0.87 2.60
N GLN A 38 -8.69 2.13 2.74
CA GLN A 38 -8.68 3.05 1.61
C GLN A 38 -7.28 3.35 1.13
N ALA A 39 -6.34 3.55 2.07
CA ALA A 39 -4.97 3.82 1.69
C ALA A 39 -4.33 2.62 0.99
N LEU A 40 -4.59 1.42 1.49
CA LEU A 40 -4.06 0.20 0.89
C LEU A 40 -4.59 0.01 -0.53
N GLU A 41 -5.88 0.20 -0.73
CA GLU A 41 -6.48 0.05 -2.04
C GLU A 41 -6.01 1.12 -3.02
N THR A 42 -5.85 2.34 -2.52
CA THR A 42 -5.36 3.44 -3.35
C THR A 42 -3.91 3.21 -3.78
N VAL A 43 -3.06 2.75 -2.86
CA VAL A 43 -1.68 2.40 -3.20
C VAL A 43 -1.65 1.30 -4.25
N GLN A 44 -2.45 0.25 -4.06
CA GLN A 44 -2.48 -0.85 -5.01
C GLN A 44 -2.87 -0.36 -6.41
N ARG A 45 -3.85 0.52 -6.48
CA ARG A 45 -4.37 1.02 -7.76
C ARG A 45 -3.40 1.97 -8.44
N LEU A 46 -2.79 2.87 -7.69
CA LEU A 46 -2.00 3.96 -8.26
C LEU A 46 -0.51 3.69 -8.33
N LEU A 47 0.00 2.71 -7.60
CA LEU A 47 1.44 2.48 -7.55
C LEU A 47 2.05 2.23 -8.93
N PRO A 48 1.44 1.38 -9.79
CA PRO A 48 2.02 1.18 -11.12
C PRO A 48 2.06 2.48 -11.94
N VAL A 49 1.00 3.28 -11.87
CA VAL A 49 0.94 4.53 -12.62
C VAL A 49 2.00 5.51 -12.12
N LEU A 50 2.09 5.67 -10.80
CA LEU A 50 3.06 6.61 -10.23
C LEU A 50 4.49 6.20 -10.52
N CYS A 51 4.77 4.90 -10.50
CA CYS A 51 6.12 4.43 -10.77
C CYS A 51 6.44 4.45 -12.26
N GLN A 52 5.54 3.97 -13.11
CA GLN A 52 5.84 3.81 -14.52
C GLN A 52 5.69 5.10 -15.30
N ALA A 53 4.64 5.88 -15.03
CA ALA A 53 4.39 7.11 -15.79
C ALA A 53 5.12 8.31 -15.21
N HIS A 54 5.32 8.34 -13.90
CA HIS A 54 5.86 9.54 -13.23
C HIS A 54 7.20 9.31 -12.56
N GLY A 55 7.74 8.10 -12.61
CA GLY A 55 9.10 7.84 -12.15
C GLY A 55 9.30 7.79 -10.65
N LEU A 56 8.22 7.69 -9.89
CA LEU A 56 8.37 7.52 -8.44
C LEU A 56 8.86 6.11 -8.12
N THR A 57 9.61 6.00 -7.02
CA THR A 57 9.94 4.68 -6.49
C THR A 57 8.82 4.18 -5.59
N PRO A 58 8.70 2.86 -5.42
CA PRO A 58 7.72 2.34 -4.45
C PRO A 58 7.92 2.93 -3.05
N ALA A 59 9.17 3.13 -2.63
CA ALA A 59 9.45 3.74 -1.32
C ALA A 59 8.88 5.15 -1.21
N GLN A 60 8.94 5.93 -2.29
CA GLN A 60 8.36 7.28 -2.30
C GLN A 60 6.85 7.23 -2.19
N VAL A 61 6.22 6.31 -2.89
CA VAL A 61 4.76 6.14 -2.81
C VAL A 61 4.35 5.74 -1.39
N VAL A 62 5.10 4.83 -0.78
CA VAL A 62 4.86 4.42 0.61
C VAL A 62 5.00 5.60 1.56
N ALA A 63 6.01 6.43 1.37
CA ALA A 63 6.23 7.59 2.24
C ALA A 63 5.04 8.55 2.19
N ILE A 64 4.49 8.79 1.01
CA ILE A 64 3.30 9.63 0.86
C ILE A 64 2.10 8.98 1.57
N ALA A 65 1.87 7.71 1.33
CA ALA A 65 0.69 7.01 1.84
C ALA A 65 0.76 6.81 3.36
N SER A 66 1.95 6.77 3.93
CA SER A 66 2.13 6.54 5.37
C SER A 66 1.99 7.80 6.21
N ASN A 67 1.93 8.94 5.61
CA ASN A 67 1.67 10.20 6.32
C ASN A 67 0.18 10.46 6.37
#